data_3405423d9c743ac17700cc3e4245987c
#
_entry.id   3405423d9c743ac17700cc3e4245987c
#
_cell.length_a   1.000
_cell.length_b   1.000
_cell.length_c   1.000
_cell.angle_alpha   90.00
_cell.angle_beta   90.00
_cell.angle_gamma   90.00
#
_symmetry.space_group_name_H-M   'P 1'
#
loop_
_entity.id
_entity.type
_entity.pdbx_description
1 polymer ?
#
loop_
_entity_poly.entity_id
_entity_poly.type
_entity_poly.pdbx_seq_one_letter_code
_entity_poly.pdbx_strand_id
1 'polypeptide(L)'
;SMQKSSQGWPWEFSAHVRYTLSADGLTVTTSVKNNSGSTMPWGYGAHPYITAGHAALNQCVFHANVDDWWVTDDRLLPTGQHFPVGKGVPAINETTSMKDVWFDTPFTVSKETPVVDGWRELARLTGQVEDGRCISVVMDADTKFTWLQIFTTGEKTVMFPGKETGEGRALAVEPMTC
;
A
#
# COMPACT_ATOMS: atom_id res chain seq x y z
N SER A 1 11.22 19.64 -2.18
CA SER A 1 12.70 19.64 -2.20
C SER A 1 13.21 19.51 -3.64
N MET A 2 14.44 19.94 -3.89
CA MET A 2 15.12 19.77 -5.16
C MET A 2 16.28 18.80 -4.98
N GLN A 3 16.32 17.75 -5.79
CA GLN A 3 17.40 16.78 -5.81
C GLN A 3 18.35 17.14 -6.95
N LYS A 4 19.62 17.32 -6.61
CA LYS A 4 20.69 17.47 -7.59
C LYS A 4 21.11 16.11 -8.15
N SER A 5 21.66 16.10 -9.35
CA SER A 5 22.22 14.89 -9.95
C SER A 5 23.30 14.25 -9.05
N SER A 6 23.33 12.92 -9.03
CA SER A 6 24.32 12.13 -8.29
C SER A 6 24.84 10.98 -9.16
N GLN A 7 25.88 10.28 -8.70
CA GLN A 7 26.47 9.16 -9.44
C GLN A 7 25.45 8.05 -9.76
N GLY A 8 24.49 7.79 -8.85
CA GLY A 8 23.44 6.79 -9.06
C GLY A 8 22.19 7.33 -9.75
N TRP A 9 22.04 8.67 -9.85
CA TRP A 9 20.85 9.32 -10.41
C TRP A 9 21.26 10.64 -11.12
N PRO A 10 21.51 10.61 -12.43
CA PRO A 10 22.09 11.76 -13.14
C PRO A 10 21.10 12.87 -13.49
N TRP A 11 19.83 12.72 -13.14
CA TRP A 11 18.79 13.71 -13.43
C TRP A 11 18.51 14.60 -12.23
N GLU A 12 18.36 15.89 -12.50
CA GLU A 12 17.87 16.84 -11.51
C GLU A 12 16.35 16.86 -11.53
N PHE A 13 15.73 16.84 -10.37
CA PHE A 13 14.28 16.91 -10.25
C PHE A 13 13.84 17.66 -8.99
N SER A 14 12.61 18.12 -9.01
CA SER A 14 11.93 18.67 -7.83
C SER A 14 10.75 17.77 -7.44
N ALA A 15 10.61 17.49 -6.15
CA ALA A 15 9.47 16.74 -5.63
C ALA A 15 8.76 17.54 -4.54
N HIS A 16 7.43 17.53 -4.60
CA HIS A 16 6.54 18.13 -3.62
C HIS A 16 5.52 17.08 -3.17
N VAL A 17 5.39 16.90 -1.86
CA VAL A 17 4.36 16.08 -1.26
C VAL A 17 3.44 17.00 -0.46
N ARG A 18 2.14 16.92 -0.75
CA ARG A 18 1.10 17.68 -0.05
C ARG A 18 0.19 16.70 0.67
N TYR A 19 -0.02 16.95 1.94
CA TYR A 19 -1.01 16.27 2.78
C TYR A 19 -2.19 17.22 2.99
N THR A 20 -3.39 16.76 2.63
CA THR A 20 -4.62 17.54 2.81
C THR A 20 -5.59 16.70 3.63
N LEU A 21 -5.93 17.18 4.81
CA LEU A 21 -6.94 16.56 5.68
C LEU A 21 -8.28 17.29 5.48
N SER A 22 -9.34 16.53 5.23
CA SER A 22 -10.71 17.03 5.10
C SER A 22 -11.67 16.16 5.90
N ALA A 23 -12.97 16.45 5.83
CA ALA A 23 -14.01 15.59 6.39
C ALA A 23 -14.07 14.21 5.70
N ASP A 24 -13.64 14.12 4.45
CA ASP A 24 -13.69 12.89 3.65
C ASP A 24 -12.45 12.01 3.86
N GLY A 25 -11.39 12.54 4.51
CA GLY A 25 -10.18 11.79 4.80
C GLY A 25 -8.89 12.55 4.52
N LEU A 26 -7.78 11.81 4.45
CA LEU A 26 -6.44 12.30 4.17
C LEU A 26 -6.08 12.05 2.70
N THR A 27 -5.85 13.12 1.94
CA THR A 27 -5.30 13.05 0.58
C THR A 27 -3.80 13.35 0.59
N VAL A 28 -3.02 12.48 -0.05
CA VAL A 28 -1.58 12.68 -0.26
C VAL A 28 -1.33 12.86 -1.76
N THR A 29 -0.83 14.02 -2.14
CA THR A 29 -0.51 14.35 -3.54
C THR A 29 0.99 14.50 -3.70
N THR A 30 1.60 13.67 -4.54
CA THR A 30 3.01 13.78 -4.92
C THR A 30 3.14 14.34 -6.33
N SER A 31 3.89 15.42 -6.46
CA SER A 31 4.21 16.05 -7.73
C SER A 31 5.71 16.03 -7.95
N VAL A 32 6.13 15.56 -9.11
CA VAL A 32 7.54 15.49 -9.51
C VAL A 32 7.74 16.21 -10.81
N LYS A 33 8.77 17.05 -10.87
CA LYS A 33 9.18 17.77 -12.07
C LYS A 33 10.61 17.41 -12.41
N ASN A 34 10.81 16.89 -13.61
CA ASN A 34 12.14 16.72 -14.19
C ASN A 34 12.70 18.10 -14.54
N ASN A 35 13.83 18.49 -13.96
CA ASN A 35 14.54 19.73 -14.20
C ASN A 35 15.77 19.52 -15.08
N SER A 36 16.10 18.27 -15.45
CA SER A 36 17.22 17.98 -16.36
C SER A 36 16.85 18.21 -17.83
N GLY A 37 17.85 18.29 -18.69
CA GLY A 37 17.67 18.45 -20.12
C GLY A 37 17.35 17.16 -20.90
N SER A 38 17.16 16.03 -20.22
CA SER A 38 16.92 14.71 -20.82
C SER A 38 15.74 13.98 -20.17
N THR A 39 15.23 12.94 -20.84
CA THR A 39 14.17 12.09 -20.27
C THR A 39 14.69 11.39 -19.02
N MET A 40 13.92 11.50 -17.94
CA MET A 40 14.19 10.87 -16.66
C MET A 40 13.25 9.67 -16.49
N PRO A 41 13.75 8.45 -16.22
CA PRO A 41 12.90 7.35 -15.80
C PRO A 41 12.28 7.70 -14.44
N TRP A 42 11.05 7.26 -14.21
CA TRP A 42 10.33 7.58 -12.98
C TRP A 42 9.41 6.45 -12.57
N GLY A 43 9.48 6.10 -11.30
CA GLY A 43 8.50 5.27 -10.60
C GLY A 43 8.24 5.87 -9.23
N TYR A 44 7.08 5.60 -8.67
CA TYR A 44 6.69 6.06 -7.35
C TYR A 44 6.02 4.93 -6.57
N GLY A 45 6.33 4.86 -5.29
CA GLY A 45 5.66 4.03 -4.31
C GLY A 45 5.54 4.77 -2.99
N ALA A 46 4.51 4.46 -2.23
CA ALA A 46 4.31 4.92 -0.86
C ALA A 46 4.18 3.71 0.07
N HIS A 47 4.58 3.84 1.32
CA HIS A 47 4.56 2.76 2.32
C HIS A 47 3.73 3.13 3.55
N PRO A 48 2.43 3.43 3.39
CA PRO A 48 1.57 3.72 4.53
C PRO A 48 1.21 2.46 5.30
N TYR A 49 1.26 2.55 6.62
CA TYR A 49 0.60 1.59 7.51
C TYR A 49 -0.82 2.07 7.78
N ILE A 50 -1.80 1.17 7.68
CA ILE A 50 -3.21 1.47 7.91
C ILE A 50 -3.72 0.76 9.16
N THR A 51 -4.67 1.37 9.86
CA THR A 51 -5.31 0.82 11.04
C THR A 51 -6.80 1.17 11.07
N ALA A 52 -7.63 0.23 11.45
CA ALA A 52 -9.06 0.42 11.62
C ALA A 52 -9.37 0.83 13.07
N GLY A 53 -9.16 2.11 13.38
CA GLY A 53 -9.26 2.63 14.75
C GLY A 53 -8.20 1.99 15.66
N HIS A 54 -8.64 1.40 16.77
CA HIS A 54 -7.78 0.71 17.75
C HIS A 54 -7.88 -0.82 17.65
N ALA A 55 -8.59 -1.36 16.65
CA ALA A 55 -8.71 -2.80 16.47
C ALA A 55 -7.34 -3.43 16.15
N ALA A 56 -7.02 -4.52 16.84
CA ALA A 56 -5.83 -5.29 16.52
C ALA A 56 -5.98 -5.94 15.14
N LEU A 57 -4.90 -6.03 14.37
CA LEU A 57 -4.96 -6.54 12.98
C LEU A 57 -5.60 -7.93 12.87
N ASN A 58 -5.33 -8.82 13.82
CA ASN A 58 -5.92 -10.16 13.86
C ASN A 58 -7.45 -10.19 14.12
N GLN A 59 -8.04 -9.05 14.49
CA GLN A 59 -9.48 -8.86 14.67
C GLN A 59 -10.10 -8.14 13.46
N CYS A 60 -9.30 -7.78 12.48
CA CYS A 60 -9.74 -7.10 11.28
C CYS A 60 -10.04 -8.06 10.14
N VAL A 61 -10.84 -7.59 9.21
CA VAL A 61 -11.01 -8.18 7.89
C VAL A 61 -10.45 -7.23 6.84
N PHE A 62 -9.85 -7.81 5.80
CA PHE A 62 -9.17 -7.07 4.75
C PHE A 62 -9.70 -7.46 3.38
N HIS A 63 -9.77 -6.49 2.49
CA HIS A 63 -10.09 -6.66 1.09
C HIS A 63 -9.13 -5.81 0.26
N ALA A 64 -8.67 -6.33 -0.87
CA ALA A 64 -7.92 -5.57 -1.86
C ALA A 64 -8.41 -5.90 -3.27
N ASN A 65 -8.52 -4.88 -4.11
CA ASN A 65 -8.92 -5.01 -5.51
C ASN A 65 -7.72 -5.39 -6.37
N VAL A 66 -7.36 -6.67 -6.36
CA VAL A 66 -6.17 -7.24 -7.03
C VAL A 66 -6.52 -8.49 -7.83
N ASP A 67 -5.80 -8.73 -8.92
CA ASP A 67 -6.01 -9.89 -9.80
C ASP A 67 -4.96 -10.99 -9.56
N ASP A 68 -3.68 -10.63 -9.65
CA ASP A 68 -2.57 -11.57 -9.56
C ASP A 68 -1.58 -11.17 -8.46
N TRP A 69 -0.94 -12.16 -7.86
CA TRP A 69 0.25 -11.97 -7.05
C TRP A 69 1.50 -12.44 -7.82
N TRP A 70 2.64 -11.82 -7.53
CA TRP A 70 3.89 -12.06 -8.25
C TRP A 70 4.92 -12.74 -7.35
N VAL A 71 5.57 -13.76 -7.91
CA VAL A 71 6.68 -14.44 -7.24
C VAL A 71 7.91 -13.55 -7.23
N THR A 72 8.53 -13.41 -6.08
CA THR A 72 9.78 -12.67 -5.91
C THR A 72 10.96 -13.63 -5.70
N ASP A 73 12.15 -13.18 -6.06
CA ASP A 73 13.42 -13.85 -5.74
C ASP A 73 13.88 -13.52 -4.29
N ASP A 74 15.04 -14.04 -3.88
CA ASP A 74 15.64 -13.79 -2.55
C ASP A 74 15.94 -12.31 -2.26
N ARG A 75 15.90 -11.46 -3.28
CA ARG A 75 16.07 -10.01 -3.19
C ARG A 75 14.74 -9.25 -3.20
N LEU A 76 13.64 -9.97 -3.13
CA LEU A 76 12.27 -9.45 -3.24
C LEU A 76 11.97 -8.77 -4.58
N LEU A 77 12.69 -9.15 -5.66
CA LEU A 77 12.42 -8.64 -7.00
C LEU A 77 11.50 -9.62 -7.75
N PRO A 78 10.48 -9.12 -8.47
CA PRO A 78 9.59 -9.97 -9.26
C PRO A 78 10.35 -10.80 -10.29
N THR A 79 10.08 -12.12 -10.32
CA THR A 79 10.75 -13.07 -11.23
C THR A 79 10.10 -13.12 -12.62
N GLY A 80 8.96 -12.47 -12.81
CA GLY A 80 8.12 -12.57 -14.00
C GLY A 80 7.05 -13.65 -13.90
N GLN A 81 7.09 -14.52 -12.89
CA GLN A 81 6.02 -15.50 -12.63
C GLN A 81 4.93 -14.86 -11.76
N HIS A 82 3.67 -15.09 -12.13
CA HIS A 82 2.52 -14.61 -11.36
C HIS A 82 1.39 -15.65 -11.39
N PHE A 83 0.49 -15.56 -10.43
CA PHE A 83 -0.65 -16.47 -10.28
C PHE A 83 -1.87 -15.66 -9.79
N PRO A 84 -3.08 -16.11 -10.16
CA PRO A 84 -4.30 -15.52 -9.62
C PRO A 84 -4.33 -15.56 -8.10
N VAL A 85 -4.88 -14.50 -7.50
CA VAL A 85 -5.16 -14.43 -6.06
C VAL A 85 -6.06 -15.61 -5.66
N GLY A 86 -5.81 -16.19 -4.49
CA GLY A 86 -6.45 -17.44 -4.05
C GLY A 86 -5.67 -18.72 -4.44
N LYS A 87 -4.64 -18.61 -5.27
CA LYS A 87 -3.73 -19.73 -5.59
C LYS A 87 -2.35 -19.45 -4.97
N GLY A 88 -2.05 -20.08 -3.85
CA GLY A 88 -0.78 -19.90 -3.13
C GLY A 88 -0.73 -18.74 -2.14
N VAL A 89 -1.66 -17.81 -2.26
CA VAL A 89 -1.93 -16.73 -1.28
C VAL A 89 -3.43 -16.68 -0.98
N PRO A 90 -3.87 -16.10 0.14
CA PRO A 90 -5.29 -15.92 0.43
C PRO A 90 -6.03 -15.13 -0.66
N ALA A 91 -7.32 -15.41 -0.82
CA ALA A 91 -8.19 -14.73 -1.78
C ALA A 91 -8.62 -13.34 -1.25
N ILE A 92 -7.69 -12.41 -1.16
CA ILE A 92 -7.91 -11.06 -0.59
C ILE A 92 -8.72 -10.12 -1.47
N ASN A 93 -9.07 -10.51 -2.67
CA ASN A 93 -10.09 -9.85 -3.51
C ASN A 93 -11.53 -10.17 -3.03
N GLU A 94 -11.66 -11.02 -2.03
CA GLU A 94 -12.84 -11.19 -1.18
C GLU A 94 -12.48 -10.78 0.25
N THR A 95 -13.48 -10.53 1.09
CA THR A 95 -13.23 -10.16 2.49
C THR A 95 -12.55 -11.29 3.24
N THR A 96 -11.33 -11.07 3.69
CA THR A 96 -10.48 -12.07 4.34
C THR A 96 -10.15 -11.66 5.77
N SER A 97 -10.30 -12.59 6.72
CA SER A 97 -9.83 -12.39 8.10
C SER A 97 -8.32 -12.27 8.14
N MET A 98 -7.81 -11.26 8.85
CA MET A 98 -6.38 -11.04 9.01
C MET A 98 -5.76 -11.89 10.15
N LYS A 99 -6.57 -12.74 10.79
CA LYS A 99 -6.08 -13.71 11.77
C LYS A 99 -5.16 -14.71 11.08
N ASP A 100 -3.93 -14.83 11.57
CA ASP A 100 -2.92 -15.78 11.08
C ASP A 100 -2.59 -15.68 9.58
N VAL A 101 -2.85 -14.52 8.98
CA VAL A 101 -2.51 -14.23 7.57
C VAL A 101 -1.31 -13.29 7.51
N TRP A 102 -0.34 -13.65 6.66
CA TRP A 102 0.94 -12.94 6.51
C TRP A 102 1.17 -12.60 5.05
N PHE A 103 1.64 -11.38 4.80
CA PHE A 103 2.02 -10.91 3.48
C PHE A 103 3.39 -10.26 3.50
N ASP A 104 4.13 -10.46 2.44
CA ASP A 104 5.21 -9.66 1.90
C ASP A 104 5.20 -9.90 0.40
N THR A 105 4.17 -9.37 -0.26
CA THR A 105 3.77 -9.88 -1.58
C THR A 105 3.34 -8.73 -2.49
N PRO A 106 3.89 -8.63 -3.70
CA PRO A 106 3.42 -7.70 -4.73
C PRO A 106 2.23 -8.27 -5.51
N PHE A 107 1.28 -7.39 -5.77
CA PHE A 107 0.04 -7.68 -6.50
C PHE A 107 -0.16 -6.72 -7.66
N THR A 108 -0.84 -7.19 -8.70
CA THR A 108 -1.39 -6.33 -9.75
C THR A 108 -2.76 -5.83 -9.33
N VAL A 109 -2.97 -4.52 -9.37
CA VAL A 109 -4.28 -3.91 -9.10
C VAL A 109 -5.26 -4.30 -10.20
N SER A 110 -6.46 -4.73 -9.82
CA SER A 110 -7.47 -5.17 -10.77
C SER A 110 -7.91 -4.04 -11.71
N LYS A 111 -7.98 -4.38 -12.99
CA LYS A 111 -8.49 -3.48 -14.04
C LYS A 111 -10.00 -3.33 -14.02
N GLU A 112 -10.69 -4.29 -13.40
CA GLU A 112 -12.15 -4.31 -13.27
C GLU A 112 -12.64 -3.40 -12.14
N THR A 113 -11.73 -2.89 -11.28
CA THR A 113 -12.09 -1.97 -10.20
C THR A 113 -12.69 -0.68 -10.77
N PRO A 114 -13.90 -0.30 -10.37
CA PRO A 114 -14.55 0.93 -10.83
C PRO A 114 -13.68 2.17 -10.55
N VAL A 115 -13.67 3.08 -11.52
CA VAL A 115 -13.01 4.38 -11.38
C VAL A 115 -14.08 5.45 -11.25
N VAL A 116 -14.02 6.20 -10.15
CA VAL A 116 -14.92 7.33 -9.87
C VAL A 116 -14.08 8.60 -9.72
N ASP A 117 -14.36 9.59 -10.52
CA ASP A 117 -13.63 10.88 -10.52
C ASP A 117 -12.10 10.75 -10.62
N GLY A 118 -11.61 9.73 -11.33
CA GLY A 118 -10.18 9.44 -11.50
C GLY A 118 -9.54 8.61 -10.39
N TRP A 119 -10.31 8.20 -9.38
CA TRP A 119 -9.87 7.39 -8.24
C TRP A 119 -10.48 5.99 -8.29
N ARG A 120 -9.78 5.02 -7.73
CA ARG A 120 -10.28 3.66 -7.52
C ARG A 120 -9.88 3.15 -6.14
N GLU A 121 -10.76 2.40 -5.51
CA GLU A 121 -10.47 1.73 -4.25
C GLU A 121 -9.42 0.64 -4.50
N LEU A 122 -8.27 0.74 -3.82
CA LEU A 122 -7.25 -0.30 -3.85
C LEU A 122 -7.46 -1.34 -2.77
N ALA A 123 -7.81 -0.89 -1.56
CA ALA A 123 -7.94 -1.77 -0.41
C ALA A 123 -8.84 -1.17 0.67
N ARG A 124 -9.35 -2.06 1.52
CA ARG A 124 -10.19 -1.74 2.68
C ARG A 124 -9.82 -2.62 3.87
N LEU A 125 -9.54 -1.98 5.00
CA LEU A 125 -9.36 -2.66 6.28
C LEU A 125 -10.53 -2.30 7.19
N THR A 126 -11.22 -3.30 7.72
CA THR A 126 -12.36 -3.10 8.63
C THR A 126 -12.08 -3.82 9.95
N GLY A 127 -12.23 -3.11 11.05
CA GLY A 127 -12.10 -3.63 12.40
C GLY A 127 -13.29 -3.26 13.27
N GLN A 128 -13.60 -4.10 14.25
CA GLN A 128 -14.57 -3.79 15.28
C GLN A 128 -13.88 -3.12 16.45
N VAL A 129 -14.43 -2.01 16.93
CA VAL A 129 -13.96 -1.30 18.13
C VAL A 129 -14.76 -1.67 19.36
N GLU A 130 -14.25 -1.31 20.56
CA GLU A 130 -14.77 -1.76 21.85
C GLU A 130 -16.29 -1.55 22.07
N ASP A 131 -16.86 -0.50 21.46
CA ASP A 131 -18.30 -0.22 21.55
C ASP A 131 -19.17 -1.01 20.54
N GLY A 132 -18.57 -1.97 19.84
CA GLY A 132 -19.25 -2.82 18.86
C GLY A 132 -19.43 -2.19 17.48
N ARG A 133 -19.00 -0.93 17.27
CA ARG A 133 -19.00 -0.30 15.95
C ARG A 133 -17.90 -0.89 15.06
N CYS A 134 -18.18 -0.96 13.77
CA CYS A 134 -17.15 -1.26 12.76
C CYS A 134 -16.56 0.04 12.20
N ILE A 135 -15.25 0.11 12.15
CA ILE A 135 -14.52 1.19 11.49
C ILE A 135 -13.81 0.62 10.26
N SER A 136 -13.98 1.28 9.13
CA SER A 136 -13.27 0.94 7.90
C SER A 136 -12.33 2.08 7.52
N VAL A 137 -11.11 1.71 7.14
CA VAL A 137 -10.17 2.58 6.42
C VAL A 137 -10.11 2.11 4.99
N VAL A 138 -10.38 3.02 4.07
CA VAL A 138 -10.35 2.78 2.63
C VAL A 138 -9.15 3.50 2.05
N MET A 139 -8.42 2.82 1.20
CA MET A 139 -7.34 3.40 0.41
C MET A 139 -7.77 3.50 -1.05
N ASP A 140 -7.96 4.74 -1.50
CA ASP A 140 -8.17 5.06 -2.90
C ASP A 140 -6.88 5.59 -3.51
N ALA A 141 -6.65 5.33 -4.79
CA ALA A 141 -5.56 5.93 -5.54
C ALA A 141 -5.97 6.28 -6.97
N ASP A 142 -5.20 7.17 -7.61
CA ASP A 142 -5.40 7.45 -9.03
C ASP A 142 -5.02 6.22 -9.90
N THR A 143 -5.47 6.21 -11.13
CA THR A 143 -5.32 5.06 -12.04
C THR A 143 -3.88 4.73 -12.45
N LYS A 144 -2.90 5.58 -12.11
CA LYS A 144 -1.47 5.33 -12.37
C LYS A 144 -0.88 4.30 -11.41
N PHE A 145 -1.50 4.09 -10.24
CA PHE A 145 -1.06 3.08 -9.29
C PHE A 145 -1.61 1.72 -9.75
N THR A 146 -0.81 0.99 -10.49
CA THR A 146 -1.18 -0.32 -11.08
C THR A 146 -0.65 -1.50 -10.29
N TRP A 147 0.15 -1.25 -9.27
CA TRP A 147 0.74 -2.24 -8.38
C TRP A 147 0.41 -1.95 -6.93
N LEU A 148 0.36 -3.00 -6.14
CA LEU A 148 0.10 -2.92 -4.71
C LEU A 148 1.02 -3.92 -3.99
N GLN A 149 1.94 -3.43 -3.16
CA GLN A 149 2.63 -4.29 -2.21
C GLN A 149 1.79 -4.37 -0.94
N ILE A 150 1.60 -5.55 -0.43
CA ILE A 150 0.97 -5.80 0.87
C ILE A 150 1.99 -6.44 1.78
N PHE A 151 2.20 -5.82 2.94
CA PHE A 151 3.16 -6.28 3.92
C PHE A 151 2.53 -6.31 5.32
N THR A 152 2.76 -7.41 6.04
CA THR A 152 2.39 -7.53 7.45
C THR A 152 3.63 -7.67 8.30
N THR A 153 3.73 -6.89 9.37
CA THR A 153 4.82 -7.05 10.33
C THR A 153 4.67 -8.33 11.13
N GLY A 154 5.79 -8.89 11.60
CA GLY A 154 5.77 -9.94 12.61
C GLY A 154 5.30 -9.42 13.97
N GLU A 155 4.84 -10.31 14.83
CA GLU A 155 4.34 -9.97 16.19
C GLU A 155 5.36 -9.21 17.05
N LYS A 156 6.66 -9.39 16.75
CA LYS A 156 7.77 -8.76 17.48
C LYS A 156 8.31 -7.51 16.81
N THR A 157 7.77 -7.11 15.64
CA THR A 157 8.26 -5.98 14.87
C THR A 157 7.31 -4.82 15.05
N VAL A 158 7.48 -4.01 16.08
CA VAL A 158 6.73 -2.76 16.17
C VAL A 158 7.67 -1.59 16.23
N MET A 159 7.47 -0.69 15.28
CA MET A 159 8.20 0.56 15.18
C MET A 159 7.27 1.76 15.37
N PHE A 160 6.44 1.74 16.43
CA PHE A 160 5.68 2.93 16.81
C PHE A 160 6.41 3.64 17.95
N PRO A 161 6.77 4.93 17.79
CA PRO A 161 7.35 5.72 18.86
C PRO A 161 6.43 5.72 20.09
N GLY A 162 6.96 5.38 21.26
CA GLY A 162 6.23 5.43 22.53
C GLY A 162 5.55 4.13 22.98
N LYS A 163 5.71 3.01 22.27
CA LYS A 163 5.36 1.68 22.76
C LYS A 163 6.62 0.85 22.90
N GLU A 164 7.00 0.52 24.12
CA GLU A 164 8.22 -0.25 24.43
C GLU A 164 8.10 -1.74 24.09
N THR A 165 6.89 -2.23 23.91
CA THR A 165 6.62 -3.60 23.47
C THR A 165 5.66 -3.55 22.32
N GLY A 166 6.13 -4.00 21.18
CA GLY A 166 5.32 -4.10 19.99
C GLY A 166 4.38 -5.28 20.06
N GLU A 167 3.43 -5.22 20.93
CA GLU A 167 2.29 -6.12 20.89
C GLU A 167 1.38 -5.67 19.76
N GLY A 168 1.49 -6.34 18.65
CA GLY A 168 0.55 -6.19 17.57
C GLY A 168 1.21 -6.17 16.19
N ARG A 169 0.59 -6.88 15.31
CA ARG A 169 0.88 -6.89 13.89
C ARG A 169 0.40 -5.58 13.26
N ALA A 170 1.11 -5.09 12.26
CA ALA A 170 0.70 -3.96 11.45
C ALA A 170 0.58 -4.36 9.97
N LEU A 171 -0.26 -3.65 9.25
CA LEU A 171 -0.50 -3.83 7.81
C LEU A 171 -0.04 -2.60 7.05
N ALA A 172 0.92 -2.78 6.15
CA ALA A 172 1.24 -1.81 5.12
C ALA A 172 0.50 -2.18 3.82
N VAL A 173 -0.06 -1.17 3.19
CA VAL A 173 -0.71 -1.24 1.88
C VAL A 173 -0.07 -0.19 1.00
N GLU A 174 0.75 -0.64 0.06
CA GLU A 174 1.75 0.21 -0.59
C GLU A 174 1.43 0.38 -2.08
N PRO A 175 0.74 1.47 -2.44
CA PRO A 175 0.44 1.74 -3.83
C PRO A 175 1.71 2.11 -4.60
N MET A 176 1.88 1.51 -5.79
CA MET A 176 3.03 1.72 -6.66
C MET A 176 2.62 1.94 -8.10
N THR A 177 3.41 2.73 -8.83
CA THR A 177 3.20 3.02 -10.27
C THR A 177 3.94 2.03 -11.18
N CYS A 178 4.90 1.29 -10.67
CA CYS A 178 5.70 0.30 -11.39
C CYS A 178 6.23 -0.75 -10.42
#